data_f8273a22cbadf14b9218f90120a99125
#
_entry.id   f8273a22cbadf14b9218f90120a99125
#
_cell.length_a   1.000
_cell.length_b   1.000
_cell.length_c   1.000
_cell.angle_alpha   90.00
_cell.angle_beta   90.00
_cell.angle_gamma   90.00
#
_symmetry.space_group_name_H-M   'P 1'
#
loop_
_entity.id
_entity.type
_entity.pdbx_description
1 polymer ?
#
loop_
_entity_poly.entity_id
_entity_poly.type
_entity_poly.pdbx_seq_one_letter_code
_entity_poly.pdbx_strand_id
1 'polypeptide(L)'
;MKHYFTNCFVAALMATQALAMAGADVVSEGIHYTTNDAEKTAYATYALFPTIRTGAPMLSYSVKSPHPICYYDESENYTNIRALVVPEAVGECTVTKIGDYAFNNSGVTSVEIGKKVTTLGDGAFIWNTKLTTVKWAGNLTEIGDFVFRRCTQLSNMAFPNSVKKVGGLCFSECDNLTEFSTGAGLENISPLMFEACRKLATINIGASVSDISANAFSGCDALRNINIDVANTHFAFSNGFLTNNDSKSLIFFTNGKDTCQIPEGIEKVASFSLCYNDDLRCLVIPASVSAFGYYSVSECPNLVAIHCKSAVPAEIAETDKVFTKVASHCTLYVPKGSLESYKAAPVWKEFANIKEELVSGVTDICASEKASDTNVYTIDGRIVKQNATTTGDLPQGIYIHKGKVVRK
;
A
#
# COMPACT_ATOMS: atom_id res chain seq x y z
N MET A 1 -1.52 20.66 1.12
CA MET A 1 -0.24 20.53 0.40
C MET A 1 0.11 19.06 0.05
N LYS A 2 -0.86 18.13 0.18
CA LYS A 2 -0.68 16.66 -0.08
C LYS A 2 -0.94 16.22 -1.54
N HIS A 3 -1.33 17.11 -2.45
CA HIS A 3 -1.75 16.75 -3.82
C HIS A 3 -0.83 17.23 -4.95
N TYR A 4 0.27 17.92 -4.67
CA TYR A 4 1.09 18.54 -5.74
C TYR A 4 2.32 17.73 -6.17
N PHE A 5 2.76 16.73 -5.42
CA PHE A 5 3.98 15.98 -5.80
C PHE A 5 3.74 14.81 -6.76
N THR A 6 2.51 14.31 -6.86
CA THR A 6 2.20 13.14 -7.71
C THR A 6 2.03 13.49 -9.19
N ASN A 7 1.67 14.72 -9.51
CA ASN A 7 1.35 15.09 -10.90
C ASN A 7 2.57 15.44 -11.77
N CYS A 8 3.72 15.78 -11.18
CA CYS A 8 4.93 16.13 -11.96
C CYS A 8 5.73 14.91 -12.42
N PHE A 9 5.67 13.77 -11.73
CA PHE A 9 6.43 12.57 -12.12
C PHE A 9 5.81 11.82 -13.29
N VAL A 10 4.49 11.84 -13.44
CA VAL A 10 3.78 11.18 -14.54
C VAL A 10 4.03 11.89 -15.88
N ALA A 11 4.18 13.21 -15.87
CA ALA A 11 4.41 13.97 -17.11
C ALA A 11 5.85 13.81 -17.68
N ALA A 12 6.84 13.51 -16.84
CA ALA A 12 8.23 13.40 -17.29
C ALA A 12 8.60 12.01 -17.85
N LEU A 13 7.89 10.94 -17.44
CA LEU A 13 8.14 9.57 -17.95
C LEU A 13 7.50 9.32 -19.32
N MET A 14 6.57 10.16 -19.78
CA MET A 14 5.87 10.00 -21.05
C MET A 14 6.68 10.40 -22.29
N ALA A 15 7.93 10.86 -22.13
CA ALA A 15 8.67 11.49 -23.25
C ALA A 15 9.65 10.57 -23.98
N THR A 16 9.85 9.31 -23.62
CA THR A 16 11.02 8.57 -24.11
C THR A 16 10.81 7.29 -24.92
N GLN A 17 9.58 6.91 -25.30
CA GLN A 17 9.42 5.70 -26.16
C GLN A 17 8.48 5.92 -27.35
N ALA A 18 8.89 6.78 -28.27
CA ALA A 18 8.35 6.77 -29.62
C ALA A 18 9.32 5.97 -30.54
N LEU A 19 9.30 4.66 -30.46
CA LEU A 19 9.83 3.82 -31.53
C LEU A 19 8.71 3.62 -32.54
N ALA A 20 8.89 4.18 -33.74
CA ALA A 20 8.04 3.97 -34.89
C ALA A 20 7.97 2.47 -35.19
N MET A 21 6.88 1.81 -34.83
CA MET A 21 6.52 0.49 -35.34
C MET A 21 5.82 0.70 -36.67
N ALA A 22 6.40 0.21 -37.73
CA ALA A 22 5.79 0.16 -39.07
C ALA A 22 4.72 -0.93 -39.07
N GLY A 23 3.48 -0.56 -38.74
CA GLY A 23 2.32 -1.44 -38.80
C GLY A 23 1.08 -0.69 -39.27
N ALA A 24 0.14 -1.39 -39.89
CA ALA A 24 -1.13 -0.80 -40.30
C ALA A 24 -2.02 -0.53 -39.06
N ASP A 25 -2.71 0.60 -39.04
CA ASP A 25 -3.75 0.87 -38.07
C ASP A 25 -5.07 0.23 -38.53
N VAL A 26 -5.58 -0.71 -37.74
CA VAL A 26 -6.81 -1.46 -38.03
C VAL A 26 -7.83 -1.16 -36.94
N VAL A 27 -9.06 -0.85 -37.34
CA VAL A 27 -10.18 -0.61 -36.40
C VAL A 27 -11.12 -1.80 -36.43
N SER A 28 -11.34 -2.42 -35.26
CA SER A 28 -12.35 -3.47 -35.08
C SER A 28 -13.17 -3.18 -33.84
N GLU A 29 -14.49 -3.16 -33.96
CA GLU A 29 -15.45 -2.87 -32.88
C GLU A 29 -15.15 -1.57 -32.10
N GLY A 30 -14.61 -0.56 -32.79
CA GLY A 30 -14.24 0.73 -32.20
C GLY A 30 -12.89 0.73 -31.46
N ILE A 31 -12.15 -0.35 -31.46
CA ILE A 31 -10.80 -0.46 -30.92
C ILE A 31 -9.80 -0.33 -32.06
N HIS A 32 -8.80 0.53 -31.89
CA HIS A 32 -7.68 0.65 -32.80
C HIS A 32 -6.58 -0.35 -32.43
N TYR A 33 -6.04 -1.00 -33.43
CA TYR A 33 -4.95 -1.95 -33.30
C TYR A 33 -3.81 -1.57 -34.24
N THR A 34 -2.60 -1.68 -33.75
CA THR A 34 -1.42 -1.70 -34.63
C THR A 34 -1.05 -3.15 -34.91
N THR A 35 -0.90 -3.49 -36.19
CA THR A 35 -0.57 -4.86 -36.63
C THR A 35 0.90 -4.97 -37.03
N ASN A 36 1.48 -6.13 -36.77
CA ASN A 36 2.74 -6.55 -37.36
C ASN A 36 2.47 -7.72 -38.31
N ASP A 37 2.37 -7.43 -39.60
CA ASP A 37 1.99 -8.41 -40.61
C ASP A 37 3.04 -9.49 -40.80
N ALA A 38 4.30 -9.18 -40.54
CA ALA A 38 5.39 -10.17 -40.67
C ALA A 38 5.31 -11.23 -39.56
N GLU A 39 4.93 -10.84 -38.35
CA GLU A 39 4.80 -11.74 -37.19
C GLU A 39 3.36 -12.23 -36.98
N LYS A 40 2.40 -11.71 -37.77
CA LYS A 40 0.96 -11.97 -37.60
C LYS A 40 0.46 -11.68 -36.21
N THR A 41 0.94 -10.56 -35.62
CA THR A 41 0.54 -10.09 -34.30
C THR A 41 -0.14 -8.73 -34.36
N ALA A 42 -0.98 -8.46 -33.38
CA ALA A 42 -1.64 -7.17 -33.19
C ALA A 42 -1.64 -6.79 -31.71
N TYR A 43 -1.67 -5.49 -31.43
CA TYR A 43 -1.91 -4.97 -30.10
C TYR A 43 -2.91 -3.80 -30.11
N ALA A 44 -3.79 -3.75 -29.11
CA ALA A 44 -4.75 -2.68 -28.96
C ALA A 44 -4.01 -1.40 -28.54
N THR A 45 -4.25 -0.30 -29.23
CA THR A 45 -3.61 0.98 -28.98
C THR A 45 -4.51 1.97 -28.27
N TYR A 46 -5.78 2.04 -28.64
CA TYR A 46 -6.79 2.86 -28.00
C TYR A 46 -8.19 2.47 -28.46
N ALA A 47 -9.23 2.96 -27.76
CA ALA A 47 -10.61 2.80 -28.17
C ALA A 47 -11.28 4.15 -28.29
N LEU A 48 -11.94 4.38 -29.44
CA LEU A 48 -12.87 5.48 -29.64
C LEU A 48 -14.28 4.98 -29.33
N PHE A 49 -14.82 5.37 -28.19
CA PHE A 49 -16.22 5.08 -27.88
C PHE A 49 -17.10 6.17 -28.48
N PRO A 50 -18.14 5.82 -29.28
CA PRO A 50 -18.92 6.78 -30.12
C PRO A 50 -19.87 7.68 -29.35
N THR A 51 -19.64 8.00 -28.09
CA THR A 51 -20.47 8.90 -27.29
C THR A 51 -19.73 10.15 -26.82
N ILE A 52 -18.69 10.56 -27.52
CA ILE A 52 -18.21 11.93 -27.41
C ILE A 52 -19.21 12.78 -28.20
N ARG A 53 -20.03 13.57 -27.51
CA ARG A 53 -20.89 14.56 -28.13
C ARG A 53 -20.05 15.43 -29.04
N THR A 54 -20.43 15.48 -30.33
CA THR A 54 -19.95 16.49 -31.26
C THR A 54 -20.32 17.86 -30.71
N GLY A 55 -19.37 18.58 -30.09
CA GLY A 55 -19.61 19.93 -29.56
C GLY A 55 -18.68 20.40 -28.45
N ALA A 56 -17.95 19.52 -27.77
CA ALA A 56 -16.87 19.97 -26.89
C ALA A 56 -15.68 20.41 -27.77
N PRO A 57 -15.05 21.59 -27.51
CA PRO A 57 -13.87 21.99 -28.27
C PRO A 57 -12.77 20.95 -27.96
N MET A 58 -12.34 20.23 -28.98
CA MET A 58 -11.11 19.48 -28.94
C MET A 58 -10.02 20.46 -28.60
N LEU A 59 -9.56 20.47 -27.36
CA LEU A 59 -8.33 21.15 -26.97
C LEU A 59 -7.23 20.54 -27.85
N SER A 60 -6.72 21.38 -28.76
CA SER A 60 -5.67 21.02 -29.69
C SER A 60 -4.45 20.57 -28.92
N TYR A 61 -4.23 19.26 -28.85
CA TYR A 61 -2.97 18.73 -28.36
C TYR A 61 -1.93 18.77 -29.47
N SER A 62 -0.81 19.36 -29.12
CA SER A 62 0.41 19.32 -29.94
C SER A 62 0.73 17.89 -30.34
N VAL A 63 0.83 17.65 -31.64
CA VAL A 63 1.00 16.39 -32.37
C VAL A 63 2.31 15.65 -32.02
N LYS A 64 2.74 15.60 -30.78
CA LYS A 64 3.97 14.92 -30.34
C LYS A 64 3.79 13.87 -29.25
N SER A 65 2.56 13.62 -28.80
CA SER A 65 2.28 12.50 -27.90
C SER A 65 1.52 11.42 -28.69
N PRO A 66 2.03 10.20 -28.81
CA PRO A 66 1.37 9.13 -29.55
C PRO A 66 0.11 8.58 -28.85
N HIS A 67 -0.25 9.11 -27.69
CA HIS A 67 -1.39 8.62 -26.91
C HIS A 67 -2.38 9.78 -26.67
N PRO A 68 -3.63 9.71 -27.17
CA PRO A 68 -4.66 10.65 -26.77
C PRO A 68 -4.96 10.45 -25.29
N ILE A 69 -4.56 11.40 -24.47
CA ILE A 69 -5.00 11.46 -23.07
C ILE A 69 -6.47 11.89 -23.13
N CYS A 70 -7.38 10.97 -22.90
CA CYS A 70 -8.78 11.30 -22.69
C CYS A 70 -8.90 12.01 -21.34
N TYR A 71 -9.02 13.35 -21.34
CA TYR A 71 -9.38 14.09 -20.14
C TYR A 71 -10.85 13.84 -19.83
N TYR A 72 -11.08 13.43 -18.59
CA TYR A 72 -12.42 13.23 -18.04
C TYR A 72 -12.93 14.55 -17.47
N ASP A 73 -14.12 14.97 -17.92
CA ASP A 73 -14.91 15.97 -17.22
C ASP A 73 -15.81 15.24 -16.21
N GLU A 74 -15.56 15.43 -14.92
CA GLU A 74 -16.33 14.81 -13.83
C GLU A 74 -17.81 15.20 -13.82
N SER A 75 -18.21 16.20 -14.60
CA SER A 75 -19.58 16.68 -14.70
C SER A 75 -20.49 15.85 -15.62
N GLU A 76 -19.94 14.93 -16.42
CA GLU A 76 -20.75 14.11 -17.34
C GLU A 76 -21.17 12.78 -16.73
N ASN A 77 -22.46 12.61 -16.56
CA ASN A 77 -23.12 11.41 -16.07
C ASN A 77 -23.08 10.30 -17.15
N TYR A 78 -21.99 9.51 -17.17
CA TYR A 78 -21.87 8.36 -18.07
C TYR A 78 -22.76 7.22 -17.60
N THR A 79 -23.98 7.15 -18.11
CA THR A 79 -24.95 6.09 -17.76
C THR A 79 -24.77 4.79 -18.56
N ASN A 80 -23.85 4.73 -19.51
CA ASN A 80 -23.67 3.56 -20.36
C ASN A 80 -22.68 2.58 -19.77
N ILE A 81 -23.19 1.53 -19.18
CA ILE A 81 -22.47 0.32 -18.78
C ILE A 81 -21.81 -0.30 -20.01
N ARG A 82 -20.48 -0.45 -20.02
CA ARG A 82 -19.75 -1.03 -21.14
C ARG A 82 -18.92 -2.23 -20.69
N ALA A 83 -19.27 -3.37 -21.24
CA ALA A 83 -18.42 -4.53 -21.23
C ALA A 83 -17.44 -4.43 -22.41
N LEU A 84 -16.16 -4.50 -22.14
CA LEU A 84 -15.10 -4.58 -23.13
C LEU A 84 -14.69 -6.03 -23.29
N VAL A 85 -14.69 -6.53 -24.52
CA VAL A 85 -14.11 -7.82 -24.86
C VAL A 85 -12.95 -7.57 -25.82
N VAL A 86 -11.74 -7.94 -25.41
CA VAL A 86 -10.56 -7.87 -26.27
C VAL A 86 -10.53 -9.16 -27.08
N PRO A 87 -10.64 -9.10 -28.43
CA PRO A 87 -10.72 -10.30 -29.27
C PRO A 87 -9.39 -11.04 -29.32
N GLU A 88 -9.43 -12.30 -29.71
CA GLU A 88 -8.20 -13.12 -29.88
C GLU A 88 -7.43 -12.75 -31.16
N ALA A 89 -8.13 -12.19 -32.15
CA ALA A 89 -7.52 -11.81 -33.43
C ALA A 89 -8.25 -10.62 -34.07
N VAL A 90 -7.53 -9.88 -34.90
CA VAL A 90 -8.04 -8.82 -35.77
C VAL A 90 -7.52 -9.10 -37.17
N GLY A 91 -8.46 -9.40 -38.10
CA GLY A 91 -8.08 -9.95 -39.39
C GLY A 91 -7.32 -11.26 -39.23
N GLU A 92 -6.15 -11.35 -39.87
CA GLU A 92 -5.24 -12.51 -39.73
C GLU A 92 -4.26 -12.39 -38.55
N CYS A 93 -4.27 -11.25 -37.83
CA CYS A 93 -3.31 -10.96 -36.78
C CYS A 93 -3.85 -11.35 -35.41
N THR A 94 -3.07 -12.09 -34.64
CA THR A 94 -3.37 -12.46 -33.25
C THR A 94 -3.15 -11.28 -32.33
N VAL A 95 -4.13 -10.97 -31.46
CA VAL A 95 -3.98 -9.92 -30.44
C VAL A 95 -3.19 -10.46 -29.26
N THR A 96 -1.95 -10.01 -29.07
CA THR A 96 -1.02 -10.50 -28.06
C THR A 96 -0.75 -9.50 -26.94
N LYS A 97 -1.06 -8.23 -27.15
CA LYS A 97 -0.80 -7.14 -26.19
C LYS A 97 -1.95 -6.15 -26.15
N ILE A 98 -2.22 -5.59 -24.97
CA ILE A 98 -2.91 -4.33 -24.80
C ILE A 98 -1.85 -3.26 -24.58
N GLY A 99 -1.84 -2.24 -25.42
CA GLY A 99 -0.82 -1.19 -25.42
C GLY A 99 -0.91 -0.27 -24.22
N ASP A 100 0.11 0.57 -24.06
CA ASP A 100 0.20 1.53 -22.98
C ASP A 100 -0.94 2.53 -23.05
N TYR A 101 -1.65 2.76 -21.93
CA TYR A 101 -2.80 3.64 -21.81
C TYR A 101 -3.97 3.38 -22.77
N ALA A 102 -4.04 2.20 -23.40
CA ALA A 102 -5.00 1.90 -24.46
C ALA A 102 -6.47 2.16 -24.05
N PHE A 103 -6.84 1.88 -22.83
CA PHE A 103 -8.19 2.08 -22.28
C PHE A 103 -8.18 3.00 -21.07
N ASN A 104 -7.24 3.94 -21.01
CA ASN A 104 -7.18 4.93 -19.95
C ASN A 104 -8.50 5.71 -19.88
N ASN A 105 -9.10 5.76 -18.67
CA ASN A 105 -10.33 6.54 -18.41
C ASN A 105 -11.45 6.32 -19.43
N SER A 106 -11.58 5.11 -19.93
CA SER A 106 -12.54 4.75 -20.99
C SER A 106 -13.97 4.51 -20.49
N GLY A 107 -14.18 4.52 -19.16
CA GLY A 107 -15.48 4.31 -18.54
C GLY A 107 -16.00 2.87 -18.61
N VAL A 108 -15.13 1.89 -18.90
CA VAL A 108 -15.50 0.46 -18.90
C VAL A 108 -15.87 -0.01 -17.50
N THR A 109 -16.86 -0.89 -17.42
CA THR A 109 -17.33 -1.49 -16.17
C THR A 109 -16.88 -2.95 -16.01
N SER A 110 -16.62 -3.62 -17.11
CA SER A 110 -16.04 -4.96 -17.12
C SER A 110 -15.12 -5.12 -18.33
N VAL A 111 -14.08 -5.93 -18.18
CA VAL A 111 -13.18 -6.29 -19.28
C VAL A 111 -12.99 -7.80 -19.32
N GLU A 112 -13.06 -8.35 -20.51
CA GLU A 112 -12.63 -9.72 -20.82
C GLU A 112 -11.40 -9.64 -21.71
N ILE A 113 -10.26 -10.10 -21.18
CA ILE A 113 -8.97 -10.09 -21.88
C ILE A 113 -8.87 -11.35 -22.73
N GLY A 114 -8.58 -11.20 -24.03
CA GLY A 114 -8.48 -12.32 -24.97
C GLY A 114 -7.39 -13.34 -24.58
N LYS A 115 -7.63 -14.63 -24.87
CA LYS A 115 -6.76 -15.74 -24.42
C LYS A 115 -5.33 -15.70 -24.96
N LYS A 116 -5.08 -14.92 -26.01
CA LYS A 116 -3.76 -14.79 -26.63
C LYS A 116 -2.96 -13.59 -26.10
N VAL A 117 -3.59 -12.73 -25.29
CA VAL A 117 -2.91 -11.60 -24.68
C VAL A 117 -1.93 -12.09 -23.61
N THR A 118 -0.68 -11.71 -23.75
CA THR A 118 0.41 -12.06 -22.83
C THR A 118 0.87 -10.86 -22.00
N THR A 119 0.57 -9.64 -22.47
CA THR A 119 1.09 -8.42 -21.85
C THR A 119 0.02 -7.31 -21.80
N LEU A 120 -0.08 -6.66 -20.65
CA LEU A 120 -0.77 -5.37 -20.49
C LEU A 120 0.30 -4.28 -20.36
N GLY A 121 0.23 -3.27 -21.22
CA GLY A 121 1.12 -2.11 -21.18
C GLY A 121 0.83 -1.18 -20.00
N ASP A 122 1.71 -0.20 -19.80
CA ASP A 122 1.61 0.76 -18.69
C ASP A 122 0.30 1.52 -18.75
N GLY A 123 -0.37 1.65 -17.60
CA GLY A 123 -1.61 2.40 -17.48
C GLY A 123 -2.76 1.92 -18.36
N ALA A 124 -2.71 0.70 -18.91
CA ALA A 124 -3.69 0.23 -19.92
C ALA A 124 -5.16 0.45 -19.51
N PHE A 125 -5.48 0.34 -18.23
CA PHE A 125 -6.82 0.57 -17.67
C PHE A 125 -6.84 1.64 -16.56
N ILE A 126 -5.83 2.47 -16.47
CA ILE A 126 -5.74 3.50 -15.42
C ILE A 126 -6.99 4.39 -15.42
N TRP A 127 -7.47 4.78 -14.24
CA TRP A 127 -8.60 5.72 -14.04
C TRP A 127 -9.97 5.21 -14.50
N ASN A 128 -10.15 3.90 -14.70
CA ASN A 128 -11.47 3.34 -14.94
C ASN A 128 -12.23 3.18 -13.63
N THR A 129 -12.73 4.30 -13.10
CA THR A 129 -13.40 4.38 -11.80
C THR A 129 -14.69 3.57 -11.69
N LYS A 130 -15.22 3.07 -12.80
CA LYS A 130 -16.42 2.20 -12.85
C LYS A 130 -16.10 0.73 -13.09
N LEU A 131 -14.82 0.36 -13.26
CA LEU A 131 -14.41 -1.02 -13.54
C LEU A 131 -14.62 -1.88 -12.29
N THR A 132 -15.47 -2.89 -12.41
CA THR A 132 -15.81 -3.83 -11.33
C THR A 132 -15.26 -5.23 -11.55
N THR A 133 -15.06 -5.62 -12.83
CA THR A 133 -14.74 -7.01 -13.19
C THR A 133 -13.67 -7.06 -14.26
N VAL A 134 -12.65 -7.87 -14.00
CA VAL A 134 -11.62 -8.23 -14.96
C VAL A 134 -11.63 -9.75 -15.10
N LYS A 135 -11.92 -10.24 -16.33
CA LYS A 135 -11.78 -11.66 -16.68
C LYS A 135 -10.45 -11.83 -17.38
N TRP A 136 -9.59 -12.61 -16.76
CA TRP A 136 -8.25 -12.86 -17.23
C TRP A 136 -8.20 -13.95 -18.30
N ALA A 137 -7.39 -13.72 -19.32
CA ALA A 137 -6.95 -14.80 -20.21
C ALA A 137 -5.85 -15.64 -19.55
N GLY A 138 -5.83 -16.91 -19.83
CA GLY A 138 -4.93 -17.86 -19.16
C GLY A 138 -3.43 -17.71 -19.48
N ASN A 139 -3.02 -16.85 -20.44
CA ASN A 139 -1.64 -16.72 -20.90
C ASN A 139 -0.96 -15.40 -20.53
N LEU A 140 -1.63 -14.56 -19.74
CA LEU A 140 -1.06 -13.28 -19.31
C LEU A 140 0.16 -13.52 -18.42
N THR A 141 1.31 -12.94 -18.78
CA THR A 141 2.58 -13.11 -18.07
C THR A 141 3.11 -11.81 -17.47
N GLU A 142 2.79 -10.68 -18.11
CA GLU A 142 3.33 -9.37 -17.73
C GLU A 142 2.24 -8.31 -17.66
N ILE A 143 2.27 -7.50 -16.59
CA ILE A 143 1.39 -6.36 -16.35
C ILE A 143 2.30 -5.18 -16.06
N GLY A 144 2.15 -4.08 -16.80
CA GLY A 144 2.95 -2.87 -16.67
C GLY A 144 2.65 -2.05 -15.42
N ASP A 145 3.25 -0.87 -15.35
CA ASP A 145 3.04 0.09 -14.27
C ASP A 145 1.64 0.71 -14.35
N PHE A 146 1.02 1.06 -13.22
CA PHE A 146 -0.24 1.81 -13.10
C PHE A 146 -1.47 1.17 -13.75
N VAL A 147 -1.45 -0.09 -14.18
CA VAL A 147 -2.47 -0.65 -15.09
C VAL A 147 -3.89 -0.46 -14.56
N PHE A 148 -4.13 -0.71 -13.29
CA PHE A 148 -5.45 -0.54 -12.65
C PHE A 148 -5.48 0.59 -11.61
N ARG A 149 -4.52 1.49 -11.65
CA ARG A 149 -4.49 2.61 -10.71
C ARG A 149 -5.80 3.41 -10.82
N ARG A 150 -6.41 3.72 -9.66
CA ARG A 150 -7.71 4.42 -9.53
C ARG A 150 -8.89 3.67 -10.15
N CYS A 151 -8.83 2.36 -10.27
CA CYS A 151 -10.01 1.54 -10.54
C CYS A 151 -10.81 1.34 -9.24
N THR A 152 -11.44 2.41 -8.76
CA THR A 152 -12.00 2.51 -7.40
C THR A 152 -13.17 1.56 -7.11
N GLN A 153 -13.76 0.93 -8.13
CA GLN A 153 -14.84 -0.05 -7.95
C GLN A 153 -14.39 -1.52 -7.97
N LEU A 154 -13.09 -1.79 -8.23
CA LEU A 154 -12.57 -3.15 -8.08
C LEU A 154 -12.64 -3.57 -6.60
N SER A 155 -13.22 -4.75 -6.33
CA SER A 155 -13.43 -5.22 -4.95
C SER A 155 -12.58 -6.42 -4.57
N ASN A 156 -12.59 -7.48 -5.37
CA ASN A 156 -11.80 -8.68 -5.17
C ASN A 156 -11.05 -9.00 -6.45
N MET A 157 -9.76 -9.23 -6.32
CA MET A 157 -8.90 -9.50 -7.47
C MET A 157 -7.97 -10.66 -7.19
N ALA A 158 -7.74 -11.45 -8.24
CA ALA A 158 -6.73 -12.49 -8.22
C ALA A 158 -6.01 -12.52 -9.57
N PHE A 159 -4.70 -12.61 -9.56
CA PHE A 159 -3.96 -12.87 -10.80
C PHE A 159 -4.06 -14.34 -11.21
N PRO A 160 -4.09 -14.64 -12.51
CA PRO A 160 -3.87 -16.00 -12.99
C PRO A 160 -2.45 -16.45 -12.64
N ASN A 161 -2.27 -17.76 -12.46
CA ASN A 161 -0.97 -18.34 -12.12
C ASN A 161 0.12 -18.14 -13.19
N SER A 162 -0.27 -17.72 -14.39
CA SER A 162 0.66 -17.40 -15.47
C SER A 162 1.38 -16.05 -15.29
N VAL A 163 0.82 -15.11 -14.50
CA VAL A 163 1.43 -13.80 -14.27
C VAL A 163 2.69 -13.94 -13.44
N LYS A 164 3.80 -13.43 -13.98
CA LYS A 164 5.12 -13.46 -13.36
C LYS A 164 5.61 -12.10 -12.93
N LYS A 165 5.26 -11.04 -13.68
CA LYS A 165 5.74 -9.69 -13.45
C LYS A 165 4.59 -8.70 -13.44
N VAL A 166 4.62 -7.79 -12.48
CA VAL A 166 3.67 -6.68 -12.36
C VAL A 166 4.45 -5.42 -12.02
N GLY A 167 4.12 -4.34 -12.69
CA GLY A 167 4.74 -3.03 -12.46
C GLY A 167 4.30 -2.36 -11.15
N GLY A 168 4.94 -1.24 -10.83
CA GLY A 168 4.63 -0.44 -9.66
C GLY A 168 3.28 0.25 -9.77
N LEU A 169 2.69 0.62 -8.60
CA LEU A 169 1.43 1.37 -8.52
C LEU A 169 0.23 0.72 -9.24
N CYS A 170 0.32 -0.59 -9.57
CA CYS A 170 -0.64 -1.27 -10.43
C CYS A 170 -2.08 -1.17 -9.91
N PHE A 171 -2.30 -1.25 -8.60
CA PHE A 171 -3.61 -1.10 -7.94
C PHE A 171 -3.65 0.11 -6.99
N SER A 172 -2.73 1.05 -7.11
CA SER A 172 -2.74 2.25 -6.26
C SER A 172 -4.10 2.96 -6.33
N GLU A 173 -4.61 3.40 -5.17
CA GLU A 173 -5.89 4.10 -5.04
C GLU A 173 -7.13 3.29 -5.50
N CYS A 174 -7.08 1.94 -5.41
CA CYS A 174 -8.24 1.07 -5.59
C CYS A 174 -9.04 0.99 -4.29
N ASP A 175 -9.82 2.03 -3.98
CA ASP A 175 -10.46 2.25 -2.67
C ASP A 175 -11.42 1.15 -2.20
N ASN A 176 -12.02 0.39 -3.12
CA ASN A 176 -12.94 -0.70 -2.76
C ASN A 176 -12.31 -2.09 -2.81
N LEU A 177 -11.01 -2.19 -3.12
CA LEU A 177 -10.32 -3.48 -3.10
C LEU A 177 -10.24 -4.00 -1.66
N THR A 178 -10.87 -5.15 -1.38
CA THR A 178 -10.94 -5.76 -0.05
C THR A 178 -10.08 -7.00 0.09
N GLU A 179 -9.90 -7.73 -1.00
CA GLU A 179 -9.08 -8.94 -1.04
C GLU A 179 -8.29 -9.01 -2.35
N PHE A 180 -7.06 -9.50 -2.26
CA PHE A 180 -6.20 -9.73 -3.40
C PHE A 180 -5.43 -11.04 -3.29
N SER A 181 -5.28 -11.75 -4.43
CA SER A 181 -4.43 -12.94 -4.53
C SER A 181 -3.40 -12.77 -5.64
N THR A 182 -2.13 -12.98 -5.31
CA THR A 182 -1.02 -12.83 -6.26
C THR A 182 -0.96 -13.93 -7.32
N GLY A 183 -1.70 -15.04 -7.13
CA GLY A 183 -1.51 -16.25 -7.91
C GLY A 183 -0.18 -16.95 -7.57
N ALA A 184 0.06 -18.12 -8.16
CA ALA A 184 1.24 -18.92 -7.85
C ALA A 184 2.50 -18.48 -8.62
N GLY A 185 2.35 -17.74 -9.73
CA GLY A 185 3.46 -17.41 -10.62
C GLY A 185 4.16 -16.08 -10.35
N LEU A 186 3.56 -15.16 -9.60
CA LEU A 186 4.12 -13.84 -9.35
C LEU A 186 5.42 -13.96 -8.55
N GLU A 187 6.48 -13.30 -9.03
CA GLU A 187 7.82 -13.38 -8.44
C GLU A 187 8.09 -12.25 -7.42
N ASN A 188 7.48 -11.08 -7.62
CA ASN A 188 7.67 -9.93 -6.72
C ASN A 188 6.41 -9.09 -6.56
N ILE A 189 6.21 -8.52 -5.38
CA ILE A 189 5.22 -7.47 -5.11
C ILE A 189 5.92 -6.12 -5.25
N SER A 190 5.58 -5.40 -6.31
CA SER A 190 6.28 -4.20 -6.77
C SER A 190 6.05 -2.96 -5.88
N PRO A 191 6.87 -1.91 -6.02
CA PRO A 191 6.74 -0.69 -5.24
C PRO A 191 5.34 -0.06 -5.37
N LEU A 192 4.76 0.34 -4.22
CA LEU A 192 3.48 1.05 -4.14
C LEU A 192 2.31 0.32 -4.83
N MET A 193 2.44 -1.00 -5.06
CA MET A 193 1.48 -1.78 -5.84
C MET A 193 0.06 -1.62 -5.32
N PHE A 194 -0.13 -1.53 -4.00
CA PHE A 194 -1.41 -1.35 -3.32
C PHE A 194 -1.49 -0.03 -2.54
N GLU A 195 -0.71 0.99 -2.95
CA GLU A 195 -0.75 2.29 -2.27
C GLU A 195 -2.18 2.79 -2.12
N ALA A 196 -2.54 3.21 -0.91
CA ALA A 196 -3.85 3.76 -0.58
C ALA A 196 -5.05 2.86 -0.91
N CYS A 197 -4.87 1.53 -0.98
CA CYS A 197 -5.96 0.58 -0.99
C CYS A 197 -6.58 0.46 0.41
N ARG A 198 -7.31 1.49 0.85
CA ARG A 198 -7.73 1.67 2.25
C ARG A 198 -8.63 0.57 2.79
N LYS A 199 -9.36 -0.14 1.93
CA LYS A 199 -10.24 -1.27 2.32
C LYS A 199 -9.60 -2.64 2.15
N LEU A 200 -8.35 -2.74 1.65
CA LEU A 200 -7.67 -4.02 1.48
C LEU A 200 -7.45 -4.66 2.85
N ALA A 201 -8.25 -5.67 3.15
CA ALA A 201 -8.24 -6.36 4.45
C ALA A 201 -7.43 -7.65 4.42
N THR A 202 -7.37 -8.30 3.25
CA THR A 202 -6.72 -9.61 3.08
C THR A 202 -5.87 -9.63 1.82
N ILE A 203 -4.65 -10.15 1.94
CA ILE A 203 -3.79 -10.47 0.80
C ILE A 203 -3.33 -11.94 0.89
N ASN A 204 -3.42 -12.66 -0.24
CA ASN A 204 -2.94 -14.02 -0.38
C ASN A 204 -1.66 -14.01 -1.24
N ILE A 205 -0.53 -14.33 -0.64
CA ILE A 205 0.82 -14.32 -1.24
C ILE A 205 1.17 -15.72 -1.71
N GLY A 206 1.42 -15.88 -3.02
CA GLY A 206 1.71 -17.15 -3.65
C GLY A 206 3.12 -17.67 -3.40
N ALA A 207 3.35 -18.91 -3.81
CA ALA A 207 4.58 -19.67 -3.57
C ALA A 207 5.84 -19.03 -4.20
N SER A 208 5.69 -18.42 -5.38
CA SER A 208 6.83 -17.88 -6.14
C SER A 208 7.28 -16.48 -5.71
N VAL A 209 6.52 -15.79 -4.86
CA VAL A 209 6.91 -14.45 -4.39
C VAL A 209 8.17 -14.56 -3.54
N SER A 210 9.27 -13.98 -4.02
CA SER A 210 10.56 -13.96 -3.36
C SER A 210 10.99 -12.57 -2.90
N ASP A 211 10.32 -11.51 -3.40
CA ASP A 211 10.57 -10.14 -2.99
C ASP A 211 9.25 -9.36 -2.78
N ILE A 212 9.24 -8.52 -1.74
CA ILE A 212 8.14 -7.59 -1.43
C ILE A 212 8.76 -6.23 -1.18
N SER A 213 8.44 -5.28 -2.03
CA SER A 213 8.85 -3.89 -1.86
C SER A 213 8.33 -3.35 -0.54
N ALA A 214 9.17 -2.72 0.24
CA ALA A 214 8.85 -2.24 1.58
C ALA A 214 7.67 -1.25 1.64
N ASN A 215 7.40 -0.53 0.57
CA ASN A 215 6.28 0.42 0.47
C ASN A 215 5.06 -0.12 -0.28
N ALA A 216 5.01 -1.43 -0.56
CA ALA A 216 3.95 -2.05 -1.36
C ALA A 216 2.55 -1.85 -0.78
N PHE A 217 2.44 -1.78 0.55
CA PHE A 217 1.18 -1.68 1.30
C PHE A 217 0.98 -0.31 1.97
N SER A 218 1.65 0.73 1.52
CA SER A 218 1.53 2.08 2.09
C SER A 218 0.07 2.57 2.02
N GLY A 219 -0.51 2.95 3.17
CA GLY A 219 -1.91 3.42 3.25
C GLY A 219 -2.96 2.31 3.10
N CYS A 220 -2.59 1.03 3.29
CA CYS A 220 -3.55 -0.07 3.41
C CYS A 220 -4.09 -0.17 4.84
N ASP A 221 -4.91 0.81 5.25
CA ASP A 221 -5.32 0.98 6.65
C ASP A 221 -6.14 -0.19 7.21
N ALA A 222 -6.83 -0.93 6.35
CA ALA A 222 -7.63 -2.10 6.73
C ALA A 222 -6.86 -3.43 6.73
N LEU A 223 -5.60 -3.48 6.26
CA LEU A 223 -4.88 -4.75 6.09
C LEU A 223 -4.59 -5.41 7.44
N ARG A 224 -5.17 -6.59 7.65
CA ARG A 224 -5.04 -7.37 8.89
C ARG A 224 -4.62 -8.81 8.63
N ASN A 225 -4.94 -9.35 7.44
CA ASN A 225 -4.71 -10.76 7.12
C ASN A 225 -3.76 -10.87 5.94
N ILE A 226 -2.63 -11.51 6.15
CA ILE A 226 -1.67 -11.85 5.10
C ILE A 226 -1.51 -13.36 5.13
N ASN A 227 -2.10 -14.04 4.13
CA ASN A 227 -1.99 -15.49 3.98
C ASN A 227 -0.82 -15.79 3.06
N ILE A 228 0.12 -16.57 3.53
CA ILE A 228 1.32 -16.95 2.78
C ILE A 228 1.16 -18.41 2.37
N ASP A 229 1.37 -18.73 1.09
CA ASP A 229 1.34 -20.09 0.58
C ASP A 229 2.36 -20.95 1.35
N VAL A 230 1.98 -22.18 1.68
CA VAL A 230 2.81 -23.09 2.49
C VAL A 230 4.14 -23.46 1.81
N ALA A 231 4.22 -23.32 0.50
CA ALA A 231 5.45 -23.55 -0.26
C ALA A 231 6.36 -22.30 -0.32
N ASN A 232 5.89 -21.14 0.12
CA ASN A 232 6.71 -19.93 0.19
C ASN A 232 7.56 -19.95 1.46
N THR A 233 8.87 -20.03 1.30
CA THR A 233 9.83 -20.06 2.40
C THR A 233 10.45 -18.71 2.73
N HIS A 234 10.24 -17.69 1.88
CA HIS A 234 10.87 -16.38 2.01
C HIS A 234 10.22 -15.50 3.07
N PHE A 235 8.93 -15.67 3.30
CA PHE A 235 8.16 -14.80 4.18
C PHE A 235 7.43 -15.57 5.27
N ALA A 236 7.18 -14.86 6.37
CA ALA A 236 6.29 -15.32 7.43
C ALA A 236 5.34 -14.19 7.85
N PHE A 237 4.11 -14.56 8.24
CA PHE A 237 3.18 -13.63 8.84
C PHE A 237 2.65 -14.19 10.14
N SER A 238 2.88 -13.48 11.21
CA SER A 238 2.39 -13.87 12.55
C SER A 238 2.22 -12.65 13.45
N ASN A 239 1.17 -12.63 14.27
CA ASN A 239 0.90 -11.56 15.23
C ASN A 239 0.86 -10.14 14.63
N GLY A 240 0.55 -10.01 13.34
CA GLY A 240 0.52 -8.74 12.63
C GLY A 240 1.86 -8.34 11.98
N PHE A 241 2.89 -9.16 12.07
CA PHE A 241 4.20 -8.93 11.48
C PHE A 241 4.37 -9.72 10.19
N LEU A 242 4.57 -9.03 9.08
CA LEU A 242 5.12 -9.61 7.86
C LEU A 242 6.64 -9.48 7.89
N THR A 243 7.32 -10.59 7.88
CA THR A 243 8.78 -10.65 7.97
C THR A 243 9.37 -11.36 6.76
N ASN A 244 10.55 -10.93 6.33
CA ASN A 244 11.36 -11.65 5.37
C ASN A 244 12.37 -12.52 6.14
N ASN A 245 12.28 -13.83 5.94
CA ASN A 245 13.10 -14.82 6.67
C ASN A 245 14.57 -14.76 6.25
N ASP A 246 14.86 -14.50 4.97
CA ASP A 246 16.20 -14.50 4.40
C ASP A 246 17.02 -13.31 4.92
N SER A 247 16.39 -12.13 4.98
CA SER A 247 17.03 -10.87 5.40
C SER A 247 16.76 -10.50 6.85
N LYS A 248 16.03 -11.32 7.59
CA LYS A 248 15.58 -11.06 8.98
C LYS A 248 15.00 -9.66 9.15
N SER A 249 14.19 -9.25 8.18
CA SER A 249 13.62 -7.90 8.12
C SER A 249 12.14 -7.90 8.47
N LEU A 250 11.72 -6.89 9.25
CA LEU A 250 10.32 -6.53 9.36
C LEU A 250 9.92 -5.74 8.10
N ILE A 251 9.01 -6.30 7.30
CA ILE A 251 8.54 -5.69 6.05
C ILE A 251 7.32 -4.81 6.28
N PHE A 252 6.37 -5.29 7.10
CA PHE A 252 5.13 -4.58 7.37
C PHE A 252 4.54 -4.99 8.72
N PHE A 253 3.94 -4.04 9.41
CA PHE A 253 3.17 -4.27 10.62
C PHE A 253 1.73 -3.79 10.43
N THR A 254 0.77 -4.67 10.67
CA THR A 254 -0.65 -4.37 10.45
C THR A 254 -1.17 -3.34 11.46
N ASN A 255 -2.01 -2.41 11.00
CA ASN A 255 -2.71 -1.45 11.84
C ASN A 255 -3.71 -2.14 12.80
N GLY A 256 -4.32 -1.39 13.71
CA GLY A 256 -5.32 -1.89 14.66
C GLY A 256 -4.74 -2.44 15.96
N LYS A 257 -3.44 -2.27 16.19
CA LYS A 257 -2.77 -2.59 17.46
C LYS A 257 -2.11 -1.36 18.04
N ASP A 258 -2.35 -1.12 19.32
CA ASP A 258 -1.75 0.00 20.05
C ASP A 258 -0.29 -0.24 20.47
N THR A 259 0.14 -1.49 20.44
CA THR A 259 1.51 -1.90 20.82
C THR A 259 2.13 -2.77 19.75
N CYS A 260 3.31 -2.38 19.30
CA CYS A 260 4.18 -3.15 18.41
C CYS A 260 5.42 -3.60 19.19
N GLN A 261 5.51 -4.87 19.48
CA GLN A 261 6.75 -5.49 20.00
C GLN A 261 7.40 -6.26 18.86
N ILE A 262 8.41 -5.66 18.23
CA ILE A 262 9.15 -6.29 17.15
C ILE A 262 9.72 -7.62 17.66
N PRO A 263 9.55 -8.75 16.93
CA PRO A 263 10.05 -10.05 17.35
C PRO A 263 11.57 -10.06 17.53
N GLU A 264 12.02 -10.80 18.54
CA GLU A 264 13.47 -11.08 18.72
C GLU A 264 14.04 -11.77 17.47
N GLY A 265 15.28 -11.45 17.12
CA GLY A 265 15.95 -11.99 15.93
C GLY A 265 15.71 -11.20 14.65
N ILE A 266 14.78 -10.22 14.63
CA ILE A 266 14.71 -9.24 13.56
C ILE A 266 15.92 -8.30 13.66
N GLU A 267 16.64 -8.18 12.56
CA GLU A 267 17.85 -7.36 12.46
C GLU A 267 17.60 -6.02 11.76
N LYS A 268 16.56 -5.94 10.93
CA LYS A 268 16.23 -4.75 10.15
C LYS A 268 14.75 -4.39 10.20
N VAL A 269 14.44 -3.12 10.38
CA VAL A 269 13.12 -2.53 10.15
C VAL A 269 13.12 -1.92 8.76
N ALA A 270 12.39 -2.50 7.81
CA ALA A 270 12.41 -2.06 6.41
C ALA A 270 11.78 -0.67 6.23
N SER A 271 12.05 -0.02 5.10
CA SER A 271 11.47 1.29 4.78
C SER A 271 9.94 1.24 4.83
N PHE A 272 9.31 2.25 5.41
CA PHE A 272 7.85 2.40 5.52
C PHE A 272 7.11 1.30 6.31
N SER A 273 7.80 0.39 6.98
CA SER A 273 7.18 -0.81 7.59
C SER A 273 6.21 -0.53 8.74
N LEU A 274 6.39 0.57 9.46
CA LEU A 274 5.53 1.04 10.56
C LEU A 274 4.94 2.44 10.28
N CYS A 275 5.17 2.97 9.09
CA CYS A 275 4.80 4.33 8.73
C CYS A 275 3.29 4.50 8.58
N TYR A 276 2.75 5.69 8.92
CA TYR A 276 1.33 6.03 8.84
C TYR A 276 0.42 5.14 9.70
N ASN A 277 0.94 4.64 10.82
CA ASN A 277 0.15 3.83 11.76
C ASN A 277 -0.49 4.71 12.83
N ASP A 278 -1.77 5.04 12.64
CA ASP A 278 -2.53 5.89 13.55
C ASP A 278 -2.93 5.17 14.85
N ASP A 279 -2.92 3.84 14.87
CA ASP A 279 -3.29 3.05 16.04
C ASP A 279 -2.12 2.84 17.01
N LEU A 280 -0.87 2.95 16.52
CA LEU A 280 0.32 2.61 17.27
C LEU A 280 0.63 3.66 18.35
N ARG A 281 0.71 3.22 19.61
CA ARG A 281 1.03 4.04 20.78
C ARG A 281 2.37 3.69 21.43
N CYS A 282 2.74 2.43 21.39
CA CYS A 282 3.97 1.92 22.00
C CYS A 282 4.72 1.02 21.02
N LEU A 283 6.02 1.29 20.84
CA LEU A 283 6.93 0.47 20.03
C LEU A 283 8.04 -0.06 20.90
N VAL A 284 8.25 -1.37 20.84
CA VAL A 284 9.40 -2.02 21.50
C VAL A 284 10.34 -2.55 20.42
N ILE A 285 11.59 -2.09 20.47
CA ILE A 285 12.66 -2.43 19.54
C ILE A 285 13.64 -3.35 20.25
N PRO A 286 13.76 -4.64 19.84
CA PRO A 286 14.68 -5.58 20.47
C PRO A 286 16.15 -5.20 20.20
N ALA A 287 17.05 -5.76 21.00
CA ALA A 287 18.49 -5.49 20.87
C ALA A 287 19.09 -6.01 19.55
N SER A 288 18.41 -6.95 18.88
CA SER A 288 18.82 -7.49 17.59
C SER A 288 18.68 -6.51 16.43
N VAL A 289 17.81 -5.48 16.54
CA VAL A 289 17.61 -4.50 15.47
C VAL A 289 18.78 -3.54 15.40
N SER A 290 19.52 -3.60 14.31
CA SER A 290 20.70 -2.77 14.05
C SER A 290 20.57 -1.85 12.84
N ALA A 291 19.49 -2.00 12.03
CA ALA A 291 19.28 -1.20 10.83
C ALA A 291 17.83 -0.75 10.68
N PHE A 292 17.67 0.48 10.20
CA PHE A 292 16.39 1.11 9.90
C PHE A 292 16.38 1.62 8.47
N GLY A 293 15.30 1.35 7.74
CA GLY A 293 15.07 1.89 6.41
C GLY A 293 14.42 3.26 6.45
N TYR A 294 14.37 3.89 5.27
CA TYR A 294 13.78 5.21 5.05
C TYR A 294 12.32 5.27 5.53
N TYR A 295 11.97 6.26 6.34
CA TYR A 295 10.63 6.49 6.89
C TYR A 295 10.06 5.30 7.68
N SER A 296 10.88 4.40 8.20
CA SER A 296 10.41 3.13 8.76
C SER A 296 9.48 3.26 9.97
N VAL A 297 9.60 4.34 10.77
CA VAL A 297 8.77 4.63 11.97
C VAL A 297 8.19 6.05 11.91
N SER A 298 7.94 6.59 10.74
CA SER A 298 7.51 7.97 10.56
C SER A 298 5.99 8.11 10.51
N GLU A 299 5.49 9.35 10.69
CA GLU A 299 4.06 9.67 10.53
C GLU A 299 3.14 8.82 11.42
N CYS A 300 3.57 8.50 12.65
CA CYS A 300 2.78 7.80 13.66
C CYS A 300 2.32 8.79 14.73
N PRO A 301 1.19 9.49 14.55
CA PRO A 301 0.81 10.65 15.37
C PRO A 301 0.48 10.30 16.82
N ASN A 302 0.08 9.05 17.07
CA ASN A 302 -0.29 8.58 18.39
C ASN A 302 0.81 7.79 19.11
N LEU A 303 2.00 7.65 18.51
CA LEU A 303 3.14 6.94 19.10
C LEU A 303 3.77 7.79 20.20
N VAL A 304 3.53 7.43 21.45
CA VAL A 304 3.96 8.19 22.64
C VAL A 304 5.18 7.59 23.34
N ALA A 305 5.48 6.30 23.09
CA ALA A 305 6.61 5.61 23.71
C ALA A 305 7.36 4.71 22.73
N ILE A 306 8.68 4.80 22.72
CA ILE A 306 9.57 3.85 22.05
C ILE A 306 10.54 3.28 23.10
N HIS A 307 10.59 1.96 23.21
CA HIS A 307 11.49 1.24 24.12
C HIS A 307 12.57 0.53 23.33
N CYS A 308 13.80 1.03 23.37
CA CYS A 308 14.97 0.37 22.79
C CYS A 308 15.61 -0.57 23.80
N LYS A 309 15.84 -1.83 23.40
CA LYS A 309 16.50 -2.82 24.25
C LYS A 309 18.03 -2.88 24.03
N SER A 310 18.53 -2.27 22.97
CA SER A 310 19.98 -2.19 22.71
C SER A 310 20.63 -1.14 23.60
N ALA A 311 21.76 -1.47 24.21
CA ALA A 311 22.57 -0.51 24.95
C ALA A 311 23.36 0.44 24.03
N VAL A 312 23.51 0.05 22.76
CA VAL A 312 24.18 0.85 21.73
C VAL A 312 23.15 1.31 20.72
N PRO A 313 23.00 2.62 20.47
CA PRO A 313 22.08 3.11 19.45
C PRO A 313 22.51 2.61 18.07
N ALA A 314 21.53 2.15 17.26
CA ALA A 314 21.78 1.80 15.86
C ALA A 314 22.23 3.03 15.08
N GLU A 315 23.12 2.84 14.12
CA GLU A 315 23.54 3.89 13.18
C GLU A 315 22.39 4.16 12.18
N ILE A 316 21.93 5.41 12.14
CA ILE A 316 20.86 5.85 11.23
C ILE A 316 21.37 7.08 10.47
N ALA A 317 21.29 7.03 9.15
CA ALA A 317 21.59 8.21 8.33
C ALA A 317 20.47 9.28 8.49
N GLU A 318 20.85 10.54 8.63
CA GLU A 318 19.87 11.65 8.76
C GLU A 318 18.94 11.74 7.54
N THR A 319 19.39 11.28 6.39
CA THR A 319 18.61 11.19 5.15
C THR A 319 17.45 10.20 5.24
N ASP A 320 17.53 9.19 6.11
CA ASP A 320 16.52 8.12 6.23
C ASP A 320 15.24 8.56 6.93
N LYS A 321 15.29 9.69 7.67
CA LYS A 321 14.10 10.32 8.27
C LYS A 321 13.22 9.34 9.07
N VAL A 322 13.85 8.41 9.79
CA VAL A 322 13.24 7.26 10.45
C VAL A 322 12.12 7.66 11.41
N PHE A 323 12.30 8.73 12.20
CA PHE A 323 11.37 9.19 13.24
C PHE A 323 10.70 10.53 12.91
N THR A 324 10.54 10.85 11.63
CA THR A 324 9.89 12.10 11.21
C THR A 324 8.48 12.21 11.80
N LYS A 325 8.18 13.37 12.43
CA LYS A 325 6.95 13.66 13.17
C LYS A 325 6.68 12.75 14.39
N VAL A 326 7.65 11.95 14.80
CA VAL A 326 7.58 11.10 16.00
C VAL A 326 8.47 11.68 17.11
N ALA A 327 9.73 11.97 16.83
CA ALA A 327 10.72 12.35 17.81
C ALA A 327 10.33 13.58 18.67
N SER A 328 9.53 14.50 18.12
CA SER A 328 9.12 15.74 18.80
C SER A 328 8.12 15.54 19.95
N HIS A 329 7.34 14.46 19.94
CA HIS A 329 6.28 14.22 20.94
C HIS A 329 6.39 12.87 21.66
N CYS A 330 7.19 11.94 21.12
CA CYS A 330 7.36 10.61 21.66
C CYS A 330 8.49 10.59 22.71
N THR A 331 8.33 9.80 23.77
CA THR A 331 9.41 9.53 24.74
C THR A 331 10.20 8.29 24.31
N LEU A 332 11.51 8.43 24.21
CA LEU A 332 12.44 7.33 23.95
C LEU A 332 12.94 6.76 25.29
N TYR A 333 12.69 5.50 25.53
CA TYR A 333 13.22 4.76 26.68
C TYR A 333 14.40 3.89 26.25
N VAL A 334 15.51 3.99 26.96
CA VAL A 334 16.75 3.31 26.66
C VAL A 334 17.26 2.52 27.87
N PRO A 335 18.10 1.49 27.71
CA PRO A 335 18.64 0.73 28.82
C PRO A 335 19.43 1.62 29.80
N LYS A 336 19.43 1.21 31.07
CA LYS A 336 20.21 1.89 32.12
C LYS A 336 21.68 1.99 31.71
N GLY A 337 22.25 3.18 31.82
CA GLY A 337 23.64 3.49 31.46
C GLY A 337 23.84 3.85 29.97
N SER A 338 22.78 3.84 29.14
CA SER A 338 22.88 4.14 27.70
C SER A 338 22.44 5.57 27.34
N LEU A 339 21.95 6.34 28.31
CA LEU A 339 21.33 7.67 28.08
C LEU A 339 22.25 8.60 27.27
N GLU A 340 23.50 8.72 27.67
CA GLU A 340 24.44 9.67 27.02
C GLU A 340 24.82 9.20 25.59
N SER A 341 24.88 7.90 25.35
CA SER A 341 25.12 7.35 24.01
C SER A 341 23.98 7.70 23.05
N TYR A 342 22.72 7.58 23.49
CA TYR A 342 21.56 7.93 22.67
C TYR A 342 21.41 9.44 22.45
N LYS A 343 21.72 10.27 23.46
CA LYS A 343 21.75 11.73 23.32
C LYS A 343 22.83 12.24 22.36
N ALA A 344 23.91 11.47 22.20
CA ALA A 344 25.01 11.82 21.29
C ALA A 344 24.80 11.29 19.87
N ALA A 345 23.99 10.24 19.69
CA ALA A 345 23.82 9.55 18.41
C ALA A 345 22.97 10.39 17.42
N PRO A 346 23.38 10.49 16.14
CA PRO A 346 22.58 11.10 15.10
C PRO A 346 21.16 10.52 15.04
N VAL A 347 20.16 11.31 14.67
CA VAL A 347 18.73 10.95 14.63
C VAL A 347 18.11 10.68 16.00
N TRP A 348 18.77 9.88 16.86
CA TRP A 348 18.29 9.59 18.23
C TRP A 348 18.27 10.83 19.13
N LYS A 349 19.26 11.72 18.99
CA LYS A 349 19.34 13.02 19.71
C LYS A 349 18.17 13.96 19.44
N GLU A 350 17.37 13.71 18.39
CA GLU A 350 16.22 14.54 18.01
C GLU A 350 15.00 14.29 18.90
N PHE A 351 14.98 13.21 19.68
CA PHE A 351 13.91 12.97 20.63
C PHE A 351 13.90 14.04 21.74
N ALA A 352 12.76 14.72 21.88
CA ALA A 352 12.59 15.74 22.91
C ALA A 352 12.74 15.18 24.33
N ASN A 353 12.39 13.91 24.53
CA ASN A 353 12.47 13.22 25.81
C ASN A 353 13.18 11.87 25.64
N ILE A 354 14.37 11.72 26.26
CA ILE A 354 15.08 10.44 26.36
C ILE A 354 15.24 10.10 27.84
N LYS A 355 14.80 8.90 28.24
CA LYS A 355 14.80 8.43 29.63
C LYS A 355 15.42 7.04 29.73
N GLU A 356 16.06 6.75 30.85
CA GLU A 356 16.48 5.41 31.19
C GLU A 356 15.29 4.55 31.63
N GLU A 357 15.26 3.31 31.18
CA GLU A 357 14.26 2.33 31.58
C GLU A 357 14.53 1.86 33.03
N LEU A 358 13.51 1.99 33.88
CA LEU A 358 13.63 1.65 35.30
C LEU A 358 13.10 0.24 35.64
N VAL A 359 12.44 -0.45 34.65
CA VAL A 359 11.72 -1.71 34.87
C VAL A 359 12.14 -2.76 33.84
N SER A 360 12.25 -4.00 34.27
CA SER A 360 12.78 -5.13 33.48
C SER A 360 11.74 -5.91 32.65
N GLY A 361 10.49 -5.47 32.55
CA GLY A 361 9.41 -6.22 31.87
C GLY A 361 8.62 -5.40 30.86
N VAL A 362 8.52 -5.87 29.62
CA VAL A 362 7.85 -5.19 28.48
C VAL A 362 6.34 -5.05 28.69
N THR A 363 5.69 -6.03 29.31
CA THR A 363 4.24 -6.03 29.59
C THR A 363 3.83 -4.94 30.57
N ASP A 364 4.71 -4.56 31.49
CA ASP A 364 4.44 -3.55 32.49
C ASP A 364 4.65 -2.11 31.98
N ILE A 365 5.47 -1.94 30.94
CA ILE A 365 5.89 -0.65 30.41
C ILE A 365 4.76 -0.01 29.60
N CYS A 366 4.20 -0.73 28.64
CA CYS A 366 3.09 -0.23 27.83
C CYS A 366 1.77 -0.15 28.60
N ALA A 367 1.61 -0.96 29.66
CA ALA A 367 0.49 -0.89 30.57
C ALA A 367 0.58 0.32 31.54
N SER A 368 1.80 0.74 31.92
CA SER A 368 1.98 1.89 32.82
C SER A 368 1.63 3.23 32.19
N GLU A 369 1.74 3.36 30.85
CA GLU A 369 1.32 4.59 30.14
C GLU A 369 -0.19 4.64 29.86
N LYS A 370 -0.88 3.50 29.85
CA LYS A 370 -2.37 3.47 29.94
C LYS A 370 -2.88 3.97 31.29
N ALA A 371 -2.03 4.05 32.29
CA ALA A 371 -2.40 4.44 33.67
C ALA A 371 -2.60 5.96 33.86
N SER A 372 -2.52 6.79 32.84
CA SER A 372 -2.88 8.21 32.94
C SER A 372 -4.39 8.48 32.78
N ASP A 373 -5.19 7.49 32.43
CA ASP A 373 -6.65 7.64 32.49
C ASP A 373 -7.11 7.57 33.94
N THR A 374 -7.20 8.75 34.54
CA THR A 374 -7.70 8.96 35.90
C THR A 374 -9.21 9.10 35.96
N ASN A 375 -9.91 8.89 34.88
CA ASN A 375 -11.38 8.92 34.87
C ASN A 375 -11.93 7.68 35.59
N VAL A 376 -13.09 7.85 36.18
CA VAL A 376 -13.87 6.76 36.76
C VAL A 376 -15.05 6.49 35.85
N TYR A 377 -15.24 5.23 35.51
CA TYR A 377 -16.30 4.77 34.62
C TYR A 377 -17.26 3.83 35.38
N THR A 378 -18.51 3.82 34.97
CA THR A 378 -19.44 2.70 35.27
C THR A 378 -19.01 1.46 34.51
N ILE A 379 -19.53 0.28 34.89
CA ILE A 379 -19.21 -0.98 34.20
C ILE A 379 -19.71 -1.03 32.74
N ASP A 380 -20.67 -0.15 32.38
CA ASP A 380 -21.17 0.05 31.01
C ASP A 380 -20.38 1.13 30.23
N GLY A 381 -19.26 1.63 30.78
CA GLY A 381 -18.32 2.51 30.09
C GLY A 381 -18.64 4.00 30.16
N ARG A 382 -19.62 4.47 30.95
CA ARG A 382 -19.91 5.89 31.10
C ARG A 382 -18.96 6.53 32.09
N ILE A 383 -18.42 7.72 31.76
CA ILE A 383 -17.60 8.50 32.69
C ILE A 383 -18.49 9.09 33.80
N VAL A 384 -18.17 8.76 35.05
CA VAL A 384 -18.85 9.30 36.23
C VAL A 384 -18.00 10.35 36.99
N LYS A 385 -16.68 10.31 36.80
CA LYS A 385 -15.77 11.31 37.34
C LYS A 385 -14.56 11.45 36.45
N GLN A 386 -14.21 12.69 36.07
CA GLN A 386 -13.02 12.96 35.25
C GLN A 386 -11.82 13.31 36.14
N ASN A 387 -10.63 12.88 35.71
CA ASN A 387 -9.35 13.19 36.38
C ASN A 387 -9.37 12.90 37.90
N ALA A 388 -9.97 11.78 38.30
CA ALA A 388 -10.14 11.44 39.71
C ALA A 388 -8.85 10.84 40.30
N THR A 389 -8.35 11.41 41.35
CA THR A 389 -7.26 10.85 42.15
C THR A 389 -7.73 9.74 43.09
N THR A 390 -8.98 9.80 43.50
CA THR A 390 -9.64 8.82 44.39
C THR A 390 -11.08 8.55 43.97
N THR A 391 -11.65 7.46 44.41
CA THR A 391 -13.06 7.10 44.23
C THR A 391 -13.93 7.46 45.47
N GLY A 392 -13.34 8.21 46.42
CA GLY A 392 -13.94 8.46 47.74
C GLY A 392 -15.36 9.01 47.75
N ASP A 393 -15.69 9.89 46.81
CA ASP A 393 -16.95 10.67 46.77
C ASP A 393 -18.01 10.02 45.86
N LEU A 394 -17.82 8.78 45.40
CA LEU A 394 -18.79 8.12 44.54
C LEU A 394 -19.87 7.39 45.34
N PRO A 395 -21.09 7.31 44.83
CA PRO A 395 -22.16 6.48 45.41
C PRO A 395 -21.74 5.00 45.53
N GLN A 396 -22.46 4.22 46.33
CA GLN A 396 -22.24 2.79 46.38
C GLN A 396 -22.49 2.18 44.99
N GLY A 397 -21.52 1.37 44.49
CA GLY A 397 -21.58 0.78 43.16
C GLY A 397 -20.28 0.09 42.75
N ILE A 398 -20.28 -0.41 41.52
CA ILE A 398 -19.10 -1.00 40.88
C ILE A 398 -18.61 -0.03 39.79
N TYR A 399 -17.35 0.31 39.82
CA TYR A 399 -16.71 1.28 38.95
C TYR A 399 -15.41 0.75 38.36
N ILE A 400 -14.96 1.32 37.30
CA ILE A 400 -13.62 1.10 36.70
C ILE A 400 -12.81 2.38 36.92
N HIS A 401 -11.69 2.28 37.63
CA HIS A 401 -10.75 3.37 37.85
C HIS A 401 -9.33 2.89 37.64
N LYS A 402 -8.56 3.58 36.81
CA LYS A 402 -7.18 3.20 36.44
C LYS A 402 -7.10 1.74 35.94
N GLY A 403 -8.10 1.34 35.11
CA GLY A 403 -8.18 -0.01 34.56
C GLY A 403 -8.54 -1.12 35.57
N LYS A 404 -8.84 -0.79 36.85
CA LYS A 404 -9.23 -1.76 37.87
C LYS A 404 -10.68 -1.59 38.28
N VAL A 405 -11.35 -2.72 38.53
CA VAL A 405 -12.70 -2.73 39.09
C VAL A 405 -12.62 -2.31 40.57
N VAL A 406 -13.34 -1.26 40.93
CA VAL A 406 -13.43 -0.76 42.31
C VAL A 406 -14.87 -0.89 42.76
N ARG A 407 -15.09 -1.52 43.91
CA ARG A 407 -16.40 -1.60 44.59
C ARG A 407 -16.45 -0.55 45.70
N LYS A 408 -17.53 0.21 45.71
CA LYS A 408 -17.85 1.19 46.75
C LYS A 408 -19.07 0.74 47.54
#